data_042894ebe3f236f292e606c80c357c73
#
_entry.id   042894ebe3f236f292e606c80c357c73
#
_cell.length_a   1.000
_cell.length_b   1.000
_cell.length_c   1.000
_cell.angle_alpha   90.00
_cell.angle_beta   90.00
_cell.angle_gamma   90.00
#
_symmetry.space_group_name_H-M   'P 1'
#
loop_
_entity.id
_entity.type
_entity.pdbx_description
1 polymer ?
#
loop_
_entity_poly.entity_id
_entity_poly.type
_entity_poly.pdbx_seq_one_letter_code
_entity_poly.pdbx_strand_id
1 'polypeptide(L)'
;MTADATDNPAAGPLVGVRVVEVSTGRAGRIAGMLLADLGADVVTVVAPGRQSQPPRPADLCWDRGKRQLEAADKEALRFAADAEVMLVNATPVEIAARELTSQRLRDMAPEVVHVWLPPYGEAGEWRDLPEDPLFVAALTSLAVHLPADDASPVAPVVSALSSIQAALGAAAAVAA
;
A
#
# COMPACT_ATOMS: atom_id res chain seq x y z
N MET A 1 27.88 -11.45 -19.21
CA MET A 1 26.61 -11.84 -19.88
C MET A 1 25.55 -11.01 -19.17
N THR A 2 25.38 -9.79 -19.67
CA THR A 2 24.40 -8.80 -19.17
C THR A 2 23.03 -9.24 -19.63
N ALA A 3 22.18 -9.64 -18.71
CA ALA A 3 20.77 -9.87 -19.00
C ALA A 3 20.17 -8.50 -19.41
N ASP A 4 19.76 -8.42 -20.64
CA ASP A 4 19.03 -7.30 -21.22
C ASP A 4 17.64 -7.28 -20.58
N ALA A 5 17.41 -6.31 -19.68
CA ALA A 5 16.12 -6.12 -19.00
C ALA A 5 15.14 -5.35 -19.90
N THR A 6 15.06 -5.73 -21.18
CA THR A 6 13.96 -5.37 -22.08
C THR A 6 12.92 -6.47 -22.02
N ASP A 7 12.47 -6.82 -20.81
CA ASP A 7 11.34 -7.72 -20.68
C ASP A 7 10.06 -6.89 -20.68
N ASN A 8 9.31 -7.13 -21.74
CA ASN A 8 7.98 -6.72 -22.10
C ASN A 8 7.14 -6.26 -20.91
N PRO A 9 6.66 -5.00 -20.87
CA PRO A 9 5.67 -4.62 -19.90
C PRO A 9 4.51 -5.59 -20.01
N ALA A 10 4.18 -6.26 -18.92
CA ALA A 10 3.13 -7.25 -18.90
C ALA A 10 1.91 -6.69 -19.62
N ALA A 11 1.48 -7.36 -20.69
CA ALA A 11 0.30 -6.96 -21.43
C ALA A 11 -0.90 -7.16 -20.49
N GLY A 12 -1.35 -6.09 -19.85
CA GLY A 12 -2.40 -6.09 -18.84
C GLY A 12 -3.41 -4.97 -19.08
N PRO A 13 -4.57 -5.03 -18.44
CA PRO A 13 -5.63 -4.05 -18.61
C PRO A 13 -5.25 -2.62 -18.14
N LEU A 14 -4.20 -2.49 -17.32
CA LEU A 14 -3.74 -1.21 -16.77
C LEU A 14 -2.45 -0.68 -17.43
N VAL A 15 -2.11 -1.17 -18.62
CA VAL A 15 -0.96 -0.62 -19.37
C VAL A 15 -1.18 0.86 -19.67
N GLY A 16 -0.19 1.69 -19.29
CA GLY A 16 -0.25 3.14 -19.44
C GLY A 16 -0.81 3.87 -18.21
N VAL A 17 -1.37 3.17 -17.24
CA VAL A 17 -1.80 3.77 -15.96
C VAL A 17 -0.59 3.94 -15.03
N ARG A 18 -0.36 5.15 -14.56
CA ARG A 18 0.71 5.48 -13.61
C ARG A 18 0.14 5.57 -12.19
N VAL A 19 0.78 4.88 -11.27
CA VAL A 19 0.37 4.80 -9.86
C VAL A 19 1.50 5.29 -8.98
N VAL A 20 1.22 6.25 -8.12
CA VAL A 20 2.13 6.67 -7.04
C VAL A 20 1.67 6.01 -5.75
N GLU A 21 2.52 5.19 -5.16
CA GLU A 21 2.25 4.49 -3.91
C GLU A 21 3.04 5.11 -2.75
N VAL A 22 2.34 5.48 -1.68
CA VAL A 22 2.92 5.92 -0.40
C VAL A 22 2.35 5.05 0.70
N SER A 23 3.07 4.00 1.06
CA SER A 23 2.57 2.97 1.97
C SER A 23 3.49 2.78 3.17
N THR A 24 2.93 2.86 4.38
CA THR A 24 3.60 2.48 5.63
C THR A 24 3.30 1.03 6.02
N GLY A 25 2.15 0.52 5.63
CA GLY A 25 1.65 -0.82 5.95
C GLY A 25 1.66 -1.79 4.77
N ARG A 26 1.11 -2.98 5.02
CA ARG A 26 1.06 -4.08 4.05
C ARG A 26 -0.01 -3.88 2.99
N ALA A 27 -1.16 -3.32 3.37
CA ALA A 27 -2.33 -3.22 2.50
C ALA A 27 -2.00 -2.42 1.23
N GLY A 28 -1.39 -1.26 1.36
CA GLY A 28 -0.99 -0.45 0.21
C GLY A 28 0.04 -1.16 -0.67
N ARG A 29 1.05 -1.78 -0.06
CA ARG A 29 2.10 -2.51 -0.81
C ARG A 29 1.53 -3.68 -1.60
N ILE A 30 0.57 -4.43 -1.03
CA ILE A 30 -0.11 -5.52 -1.73
C ILE A 30 -1.02 -4.95 -2.84
N ALA A 31 -1.76 -3.86 -2.57
CA ALA A 31 -2.59 -3.21 -3.59
C ALA A 31 -1.75 -2.72 -4.78
N GLY A 32 -0.65 -2.02 -4.51
CA GLY A 32 0.29 -1.58 -5.55
C GLY A 32 0.87 -2.75 -6.35
N MET A 33 1.19 -3.86 -5.69
CA MET A 33 1.62 -5.09 -6.36
C MET A 33 0.55 -5.65 -7.31
N LEU A 34 -0.71 -5.69 -6.87
CA LEU A 34 -1.83 -6.16 -7.71
C LEU A 34 -2.01 -5.26 -8.94
N LEU A 35 -1.90 -3.93 -8.78
CA LEU A 35 -1.97 -2.99 -9.90
C LEU A 35 -0.79 -3.18 -10.86
N ALA A 36 0.42 -3.40 -10.35
CA ALA A 36 1.60 -3.71 -11.17
C ALA A 36 1.44 -5.03 -11.93
N ASP A 37 0.92 -6.08 -11.27
CA ASP A 37 0.63 -7.38 -11.93
C ASP A 37 -0.41 -7.23 -13.06
N LEU A 38 -1.28 -6.22 -12.99
CA LEU A 38 -2.24 -5.86 -14.04
C LEU A 38 -1.66 -4.92 -15.11
N GLY A 39 -0.39 -4.57 -15.04
CA GLY A 39 0.33 -3.81 -16.05
C GLY A 39 0.47 -2.31 -15.77
N ALA A 40 0.06 -1.81 -14.60
CA ALA A 40 0.27 -0.42 -14.22
C ALA A 40 1.77 -0.13 -13.94
N ASP A 41 2.21 1.09 -14.26
CA ASP A 41 3.53 1.60 -13.87
C ASP A 41 3.46 2.15 -12.43
N VAL A 42 3.82 1.32 -11.47
CA VAL A 42 3.75 1.64 -10.05
C VAL A 42 5.09 2.16 -9.52
N VAL A 43 5.09 3.36 -8.99
CA VAL A 43 6.22 3.96 -8.29
C VAL A 43 5.93 4.02 -6.80
N THR A 44 6.65 3.24 -6.01
CA THR A 44 6.58 3.31 -4.56
C THR A 44 7.53 4.39 -4.05
N VAL A 45 6.99 5.41 -3.41
CA VAL A 45 7.78 6.44 -2.74
C VAL A 45 8.15 5.97 -1.34
N VAL A 46 9.45 5.90 -1.08
CA VAL A 46 10.01 5.48 0.21
C VAL A 46 10.78 6.62 0.85
N ALA A 47 10.81 6.63 2.19
CA ALA A 47 11.57 7.64 2.92
C ALA A 47 13.07 7.56 2.58
N PRO A 48 13.78 8.70 2.57
CA PRO A 48 15.22 8.74 2.35
C PRO A 48 15.98 7.78 3.27
N GLY A 49 16.95 7.05 2.72
CA GLY A 49 17.74 6.03 3.43
C GLY A 49 17.09 4.64 3.50
N ARG A 50 15.86 4.46 3.01
CA ARG A 50 15.18 3.15 3.04
C ARG A 50 15.80 2.15 2.08
N GLN A 51 16.23 2.58 0.90
CA GLN A 51 16.87 1.71 -0.10
C GLN A 51 18.22 1.17 0.35
N SER A 52 18.87 1.83 1.31
CA SER A 52 20.13 1.36 1.89
C SER A 52 19.97 0.18 2.87
N GLN A 53 18.73 -0.14 3.26
CA GLN A 53 18.43 -1.26 4.14
C GLN A 53 18.18 -2.54 3.33
N PRO A 54 18.68 -3.70 3.81
CA PRO A 54 18.41 -4.95 3.13
C PRO A 54 16.89 -5.24 3.10
N PRO A 55 16.35 -5.71 1.96
CA PRO A 55 14.94 -6.03 1.86
C PRO A 55 14.61 -7.23 2.74
N ARG A 56 13.47 -7.19 3.40
CA ARG A 56 12.90 -8.37 4.06
C ARG A 56 12.37 -9.33 3.00
N PRO A 57 12.26 -10.65 3.25
CA PRO A 57 11.70 -11.60 2.28
C PRO A 57 10.32 -11.20 1.74
N ALA A 58 9.46 -10.64 2.60
CA ALA A 58 8.14 -10.14 2.21
C ALA A 58 8.22 -8.93 1.25
N ASP A 59 9.25 -8.08 1.41
CA ASP A 59 9.45 -6.91 0.54
C ASP A 59 9.72 -7.35 -0.91
N LEU A 60 10.48 -8.44 -1.11
CA LEU A 60 10.76 -8.99 -2.43
C LEU A 60 9.48 -9.45 -3.16
N CYS A 61 8.49 -9.93 -2.40
CA CYS A 61 7.21 -10.33 -2.95
C CYS A 61 6.32 -9.12 -3.26
N TRP A 62 6.14 -8.22 -2.29
CA TRP A 62 5.18 -7.12 -2.40
C TRP A 62 5.65 -5.96 -3.26
N ASP A 63 6.97 -5.83 -3.49
CA ASP A 63 7.55 -4.78 -4.34
C ASP A 63 7.84 -5.26 -5.77
N ARG A 64 7.47 -6.50 -6.11
CA ARG A 64 7.67 -7.01 -7.47
C ARG A 64 6.91 -6.16 -8.48
N GLY A 65 7.51 -5.94 -9.63
CA GLY A 65 6.92 -5.17 -10.72
C GLY A 65 6.84 -3.66 -10.48
N LYS A 66 7.33 -3.16 -9.33
CA LYS A 66 7.31 -1.75 -8.97
C LYS A 66 8.69 -1.11 -9.07
N ARG A 67 8.69 0.19 -9.29
CA ARG A 67 9.89 1.03 -9.14
C ARG A 67 9.89 1.68 -7.76
N GLN A 68 11.04 1.83 -7.14
CA GLN A 68 11.18 2.53 -5.87
C GLN A 68 11.89 3.86 -6.07
N LEU A 69 11.37 4.91 -5.46
CA LEU A 69 11.95 6.24 -5.47
C LEU A 69 12.09 6.74 -4.03
N GLU A 70 13.31 7.08 -3.64
CA GLU A 70 13.53 7.79 -2.37
C GLU A 70 13.16 9.26 -2.54
N ALA A 71 12.14 9.68 -1.81
CA ALA A 71 11.68 11.06 -1.83
C ALA A 71 10.96 11.42 -0.52
N ALA A 72 10.90 12.71 -0.22
CA ALA A 72 10.06 13.22 0.84
C ALA A 72 8.58 13.23 0.41
N ASP A 73 7.65 13.22 1.38
CA ASP A 73 6.21 13.20 1.13
C ASP A 73 5.72 14.36 0.23
N LYS A 74 6.33 15.55 0.36
CA LYS A 74 6.03 16.71 -0.49
C LYS A 74 6.38 16.46 -1.96
N GLU A 75 7.37 15.64 -2.23
CA GLU A 75 7.74 15.24 -3.59
C GLU A 75 6.78 14.18 -4.11
N ALA A 76 6.29 13.28 -3.25
CA ALA A 76 5.27 12.31 -3.61
C ALA A 76 4.00 12.98 -4.16
N LEU A 77 3.55 14.09 -3.56
CA LEU A 77 2.44 14.89 -4.06
C LEU A 77 2.69 15.49 -5.44
N ARG A 78 3.94 15.86 -5.75
CA ARG A 78 4.28 16.36 -7.10
C ARG A 78 4.22 15.26 -8.14
N PHE A 79 4.66 14.04 -7.79
CA PHE A 79 4.55 12.88 -8.68
C PHE A 79 3.09 12.48 -8.90
N ALA A 80 2.21 12.71 -7.91
CA ALA A 80 0.78 12.49 -8.06
C ALA A 80 0.13 13.37 -9.15
N ALA A 81 0.66 14.56 -9.39
CA ALA A 81 0.15 15.43 -10.45
C ALA A 81 0.32 14.84 -11.87
N ASP A 82 1.28 13.93 -12.03
CA ASP A 82 1.55 13.25 -13.29
C ASP A 82 1.04 11.80 -13.29
N ALA A 83 0.27 11.40 -12.28
CA ALA A 83 -0.26 10.03 -12.12
C ALA A 83 -1.78 10.00 -12.28
N GLU A 84 -2.30 8.86 -12.65
CA GLU A 84 -3.72 8.60 -12.69
C GLU A 84 -4.25 8.16 -11.31
N VAL A 85 -3.42 7.48 -10.49
CA VAL A 85 -3.79 6.99 -9.17
C VAL A 85 -2.74 7.36 -8.13
N MET A 86 -3.18 7.86 -6.99
CA MET A 86 -2.36 7.94 -5.78
C MET A 86 -2.91 7.01 -4.70
N LEU A 87 -2.11 6.00 -4.36
CA LEU A 87 -2.43 4.99 -3.36
C LEU A 87 -1.71 5.32 -2.05
N VAL A 88 -2.47 5.56 -0.99
CA VAL A 88 -1.93 5.89 0.33
C VAL A 88 -2.41 4.88 1.37
N ASN A 89 -1.47 4.23 2.08
CA ASN A 89 -1.79 3.37 3.21
C ASN A 89 -1.14 3.93 4.47
N ALA A 90 -1.92 4.63 5.25
CA ALA A 90 -1.50 5.28 6.49
C ALA A 90 -2.71 5.57 7.39
N THR A 91 -2.48 5.73 8.68
CA THR A 91 -3.51 6.17 9.64
C THR A 91 -3.90 7.64 9.40
N PRO A 92 -5.07 8.12 9.90
CA PRO A 92 -5.46 9.52 9.80
C PRO A 92 -4.41 10.49 10.39
N VAL A 93 -3.79 10.13 11.51
CA VAL A 93 -2.72 10.95 12.13
C VAL A 93 -1.48 11.03 11.22
N GLU A 94 -1.06 9.91 10.65
CA GLU A 94 0.09 9.88 9.72
C GLU A 94 -0.20 10.71 8.46
N ILE A 95 -1.39 10.58 7.87
CA ILE A 95 -1.80 11.37 6.70
C ILE A 95 -1.76 12.87 7.00
N ALA A 96 -2.30 13.28 8.15
CA ALA A 96 -2.29 14.68 8.56
C ALA A 96 -0.86 15.20 8.77
N ALA A 97 -0.02 14.44 9.47
CA ALA A 97 1.37 14.79 9.74
C ALA A 97 2.22 14.89 8.45
N ARG A 98 1.90 14.10 7.43
CA ARG A 98 2.60 14.03 6.15
C ARG A 98 2.00 14.95 5.08
N GLU A 99 0.94 15.68 5.41
CA GLU A 99 0.19 16.54 4.47
C GLU A 99 -0.38 15.78 3.23
N LEU A 100 -0.66 14.48 3.38
CA LEU A 100 -1.19 13.62 2.32
C LEU A 100 -2.73 13.51 2.35
N THR A 101 -3.40 14.55 2.83
CA THR A 101 -4.86 14.57 2.95
C THR A 101 -5.54 14.60 1.58
N SER A 102 -6.75 14.03 1.51
CA SER A 102 -7.56 14.06 0.29
C SER A 102 -7.84 15.49 -0.19
N GLN A 103 -7.97 16.46 0.73
CA GLN A 103 -8.12 17.87 0.36
C GLN A 103 -6.88 18.40 -0.32
N ARG A 104 -5.70 18.17 0.27
CA ARG A 104 -4.42 18.63 -0.29
C ARG A 104 -4.17 18.04 -1.69
N LEU A 105 -4.54 16.77 -1.86
CA LEU A 105 -4.39 16.09 -3.13
C LEU A 105 -5.33 16.67 -4.20
N ARG A 106 -6.60 16.93 -3.87
CA ARG A 106 -7.55 17.58 -4.78
C ARG A 106 -7.08 18.97 -5.22
N ASP A 107 -6.45 19.73 -4.33
CA ASP A 107 -5.93 21.06 -4.63
C ASP A 107 -4.74 21.02 -5.61
N MET A 108 -3.93 19.96 -5.54
CA MET A 108 -2.70 19.84 -6.33
C MET A 108 -2.87 19.00 -7.60
N ALA A 109 -3.71 17.98 -7.55
CA ALA A 109 -3.93 17.02 -8.64
C ALA A 109 -5.42 16.61 -8.66
N PRO A 110 -6.31 17.48 -9.18
CA PRO A 110 -7.76 17.28 -9.10
C PRO A 110 -8.26 16.05 -9.88
N GLU A 111 -7.51 15.64 -10.90
CA GLU A 111 -7.88 14.50 -11.77
C GLU A 111 -7.37 13.14 -11.23
N VAL A 112 -6.54 13.14 -10.18
CA VAL A 112 -5.98 11.90 -9.65
C VAL A 112 -7.00 11.14 -8.81
N VAL A 113 -7.10 9.84 -9.03
CA VAL A 113 -7.88 8.95 -8.18
C VAL A 113 -7.11 8.72 -6.87
N HIS A 114 -7.64 9.24 -5.77
CA HIS A 114 -7.06 9.06 -4.43
C HIS A 114 -7.63 7.82 -3.74
N VAL A 115 -6.81 6.79 -3.61
CA VAL A 115 -7.14 5.57 -2.87
C VAL A 115 -6.44 5.60 -1.52
N TRP A 116 -7.21 5.80 -0.46
CA TRP A 116 -6.71 5.80 0.89
C TRP A 116 -7.15 4.56 1.66
N LEU A 117 -6.18 3.86 2.25
CA LEU A 117 -6.35 2.60 2.97
C LEU A 117 -5.95 2.77 4.45
N PRO A 118 -6.80 3.38 5.29
CA PRO A 118 -6.54 3.44 6.72
C PRO A 118 -6.74 2.06 7.36
N PRO A 119 -5.86 1.61 8.28
CA PRO A 119 -5.94 0.27 8.86
C PRO A 119 -7.30 -0.06 9.52
N TYR A 120 -7.89 0.90 10.23
CA TYR A 120 -9.15 0.72 10.96
C TYR A 120 -10.24 1.74 10.56
N GLY A 121 -10.12 2.31 9.38
CA GLY A 121 -11.07 3.30 8.88
C GLY A 121 -10.69 4.74 9.25
N GLU A 122 -11.48 5.67 8.73
CA GLU A 122 -11.25 7.11 8.87
C GLU A 122 -11.80 7.65 10.20
N ALA A 123 -12.78 6.97 10.78
CA ALA A 123 -13.50 7.40 11.98
C ALA A 123 -13.56 6.28 13.02
N GLY A 124 -13.85 6.64 14.27
CA GLY A 124 -13.94 5.71 15.39
C GLY A 124 -12.72 5.78 16.31
N GLU A 125 -12.82 5.10 17.45
CA GLU A 125 -11.79 5.15 18.51
C GLU A 125 -10.48 4.45 18.14
N TRP A 126 -10.50 3.55 17.17
CA TRP A 126 -9.31 2.79 16.72
C TRP A 126 -8.63 3.38 15.48
N ARG A 127 -9.17 4.44 14.90
CA ARG A 127 -8.70 5.01 13.64
C ARG A 127 -7.20 5.31 13.59
N ASP A 128 -6.63 5.69 14.73
CA ASP A 128 -5.23 6.12 14.84
C ASP A 128 -4.29 5.00 15.32
N LEU A 129 -4.81 3.78 15.52
CA LEU A 129 -3.99 2.63 15.88
C LEU A 129 -3.16 2.18 14.67
N PRO A 130 -1.89 1.77 14.89
CA PRO A 130 -1.07 1.19 13.84
C PRO A 130 -1.63 -0.16 13.40
N GLU A 131 -1.39 -0.51 12.13
CA GLU A 131 -1.79 -1.81 11.60
C GLU A 131 -1.14 -2.95 12.38
N ASP A 132 -1.95 -3.72 13.10
CA ASP A 132 -1.53 -4.91 13.82
C ASP A 132 -2.41 -6.12 13.45
N PRO A 133 -1.84 -7.14 12.77
CA PRO A 133 -2.58 -8.34 12.39
C PRO A 133 -3.14 -9.14 13.58
N LEU A 134 -2.47 -9.11 14.74
CA LEU A 134 -2.93 -9.81 15.93
C LEU A 134 -4.15 -9.14 16.54
N PHE A 135 -4.17 -7.82 16.56
CA PHE A 135 -5.31 -7.04 17.03
C PHE A 135 -6.56 -7.34 16.19
N VAL A 136 -6.41 -7.37 14.86
CA VAL A 136 -7.51 -7.72 13.95
C VAL A 136 -7.96 -9.17 14.16
N ALA A 137 -7.04 -10.11 14.31
CA ALA A 137 -7.38 -11.50 14.56
C ALA A 137 -8.13 -11.68 15.88
N ALA A 138 -7.79 -10.92 16.91
CA ALA A 138 -8.50 -10.91 18.19
C ALA A 138 -9.92 -10.35 18.04
N LEU A 139 -10.09 -9.22 17.36
CA LEU A 139 -11.38 -8.58 17.13
C LEU A 139 -12.35 -9.43 16.30
N THR A 140 -11.83 -10.12 15.31
CA THR A 140 -12.63 -10.98 14.42
C THR A 140 -12.81 -12.40 14.95
N SER A 141 -12.34 -12.68 16.15
CA SER A 141 -12.30 -14.02 16.75
C SER A 141 -11.49 -15.05 15.95
N LEU A 142 -10.72 -14.64 14.97
CA LEU A 142 -9.87 -15.53 14.17
C LEU A 142 -8.79 -16.19 15.04
N ALA A 143 -8.25 -15.46 16.01
CA ALA A 143 -7.25 -15.98 16.94
C ALA A 143 -7.77 -17.11 17.85
N VAL A 144 -9.08 -17.16 18.12
CA VAL A 144 -9.72 -18.17 18.96
C VAL A 144 -9.86 -19.53 18.25
N HIS A 145 -9.94 -19.50 16.92
CA HIS A 145 -10.14 -20.71 16.11
C HIS A 145 -8.83 -21.37 15.65
N LEU A 146 -7.69 -20.77 15.99
CA LEU A 146 -6.40 -21.39 15.71
C LEU A 146 -6.05 -22.37 16.85
N PRO A 147 -5.59 -23.60 16.54
CA PRO A 147 -5.15 -24.52 17.55
C PRO A 147 -3.96 -23.91 18.32
N ALA A 148 -4.16 -23.67 19.59
CA ALA A 148 -3.16 -23.17 20.52
C ALA A 148 -3.02 -24.14 21.67
N ASP A 149 -1.80 -24.35 22.17
CA ASP A 149 -1.62 -24.85 23.52
C ASP A 149 -2.10 -23.77 24.50
N ASP A 150 -2.62 -24.21 25.66
CA ASP A 150 -3.19 -23.36 26.72
C ASP A 150 -2.27 -22.19 27.18
N ALA A 151 -1.06 -22.09 26.67
CA ALA A 151 -0.02 -21.18 27.15
C ALA A 151 0.31 -20.02 26.21
N SER A 152 -0.12 -20.02 24.94
CA SER A 152 0.25 -18.93 24.01
C SER A 152 -0.78 -18.71 22.92
N PRO A 153 -1.26 -17.49 22.71
CA PRO A 153 -2.08 -17.18 21.55
C PRO A 153 -1.27 -17.40 20.26
N VAL A 154 -1.80 -18.20 19.34
CA VAL A 154 -1.16 -18.44 18.05
C VAL A 154 -1.40 -17.21 17.15
N ALA A 155 -0.32 -16.62 16.70
CA ALA A 155 -0.41 -15.56 15.72
C ALA A 155 -0.92 -16.11 14.38
N PRO A 156 -1.93 -15.51 13.76
CA PRO A 156 -2.37 -15.91 12.43
C PRO A 156 -1.23 -15.75 11.42
N VAL A 157 -1.00 -16.77 10.62
CA VAL A 157 0.05 -16.77 9.59
C VAL A 157 -0.27 -15.78 8.46
N VAL A 158 -1.54 -15.46 8.27
CA VAL A 158 -2.02 -14.58 7.20
C VAL A 158 -2.78 -13.40 7.80
N SER A 159 -2.37 -12.19 7.41
CA SER A 159 -3.12 -10.96 7.72
C SER A 159 -4.30 -10.82 6.76
N ALA A 160 -5.45 -11.35 7.14
CA ALA A 160 -6.67 -11.24 6.32
C ALA A 160 -7.06 -9.79 6.07
N LEU A 161 -6.91 -8.90 7.06
CA LEU A 161 -7.27 -7.49 6.92
C LEU A 161 -6.48 -6.81 5.81
N SER A 162 -5.16 -6.86 5.86
CA SER A 162 -4.30 -6.20 4.86
C SER A 162 -4.58 -6.72 3.45
N SER A 163 -4.86 -8.03 3.31
CA SER A 163 -5.16 -8.63 2.01
C SER A 163 -6.52 -8.17 1.45
N ILE A 164 -7.55 -8.10 2.31
CA ILE A 164 -8.88 -7.63 1.93
C ILE A 164 -8.83 -6.14 1.58
N GLN A 165 -8.21 -5.32 2.42
CA GLN A 165 -8.04 -3.89 2.14
C GLN A 165 -7.28 -3.65 0.84
N ALA A 166 -6.22 -4.42 0.59
CA ALA A 166 -5.45 -4.33 -0.64
C ALA A 166 -6.30 -4.66 -1.87
N ALA A 167 -7.07 -5.74 -1.82
CA ALA A 167 -7.95 -6.12 -2.92
C ALA A 167 -9.04 -5.07 -3.18
N LEU A 168 -9.68 -4.55 -2.12
CA LEU A 168 -10.67 -3.48 -2.24
C LEU A 168 -10.06 -2.18 -2.76
N GLY A 169 -8.86 -1.81 -2.30
CA GLY A 169 -8.14 -0.63 -2.78
C GLY A 169 -7.74 -0.73 -4.25
N ALA A 170 -7.22 -1.87 -4.68
CA ALA A 170 -6.92 -2.12 -6.08
C ALA A 170 -8.18 -2.09 -6.95
N ALA A 171 -9.27 -2.71 -6.49
CA ALA A 171 -10.56 -2.68 -7.20
C ALA A 171 -11.11 -1.26 -7.30
N ALA A 172 -11.04 -0.46 -6.24
CA ALA A 172 -11.47 0.94 -6.26
C ALA A 172 -10.65 1.78 -7.25
N ALA A 173 -9.33 1.57 -7.30
CA ALA A 173 -8.46 2.26 -8.28
C ALA A 173 -8.80 1.92 -9.73
N VAL A 174 -9.26 0.69 -10.00
CA VAL A 174 -9.63 0.24 -11.35
C VAL A 174 -11.01 0.73 -11.75
N ALA A 175 -11.92 0.90 -10.77
CA ALA A 175 -13.32 1.25 -11.02
C ALA A 175 -13.56 2.75 -11.18
N ALA A 176 -12.59 3.58 -10.82
CA ALA A 176 -12.68 5.04 -10.89
C ALA A 176 -12.22 5.58 -12.24
#